data_a56a3228a312026f9c05ed52a656af22
#
_entry.id   a56a3228a312026f9c05ed52a656af22
#
_cell.length_a   1.000
_cell.length_b   1.000
_cell.length_c   1.000
_cell.angle_alpha   90.00
_cell.angle_beta   90.00
_cell.angle_gamma   90.00
#
_symmetry.space_group_name_H-M   'P 1'
#
loop_
_entity.id
_entity.type
_entity.pdbx_description
1 polymer ?
#
loop_
_entity_poly.entity_id
_entity_poly.type
_entity_poly.pdbx_seq_one_letter_code
_entity_poly.pdbx_strand_id
1 'polypeptide(L)'
;MYIEPMSKLAEASLSPGERALLKRFADELQARLGSDLHAVWLFGSRARGEPPMEYSDVDVLVLVEDASWEGKTLVHETLGGAASALGAADLTWSFSIHINTPAWLAQRREIESFFIAEVDRDRIAVGGSG
;
A
#
# COMPACT_ATOMS: atom_id res chain seq x y z
N MET A 1 -14.17 19.32 -11.40
CA MET A 1 -14.63 18.13 -10.67
C MET A 1 -13.46 17.34 -10.14
N TYR A 2 -13.50 16.99 -8.90
CA TYR A 2 -12.42 16.24 -8.28
C TYR A 2 -12.71 14.75 -8.32
N ILE A 3 -11.89 13.97 -9.02
CA ILE A 3 -12.06 12.53 -9.16
C ILE A 3 -10.75 11.75 -8.92
N GLU A 4 -9.83 12.40 -8.29
CA GLU A 4 -8.43 12.02 -8.20
C GLU A 4 -8.11 10.60 -7.76
N PRO A 5 -8.55 10.05 -6.60
CA PRO A 5 -8.00 8.77 -6.16
C PRO A 5 -8.29 7.62 -7.13
N MET A 6 -9.49 7.57 -7.68
CA MET A 6 -9.87 6.50 -8.60
C MET A 6 -9.18 6.63 -9.95
N SER A 7 -9.07 7.86 -10.47
CA SER A 7 -8.35 8.10 -11.73
C SER A 7 -6.90 7.71 -11.63
N LYS A 8 -6.23 8.11 -10.55
CA LYS A 8 -4.81 7.80 -10.35
C LYS A 8 -4.57 6.29 -10.22
N LEU A 9 -5.42 5.61 -9.48
CA LEU A 9 -5.30 4.17 -9.35
C LEU A 9 -5.52 3.46 -10.69
N ALA A 10 -6.45 3.95 -11.51
CA ALA A 10 -6.70 3.39 -12.83
C ALA A 10 -5.50 3.55 -13.75
N GLU A 11 -4.71 4.60 -13.57
CA GLU A 11 -3.51 4.88 -14.37
C GLU A 11 -2.27 4.12 -13.89
N ALA A 12 -2.32 3.55 -12.69
CA ALA A 12 -1.20 2.80 -12.15
C ALA A 12 -0.92 1.54 -12.96
N SER A 13 0.35 1.17 -13.04
CA SER A 13 0.80 -0.02 -13.77
C SER A 13 0.65 -1.27 -12.92
N LEU A 14 -0.54 -1.83 -12.91
CA LEU A 14 -0.88 -3.05 -12.17
C LEU A 14 -1.56 -4.04 -13.11
N SER A 15 -1.18 -5.32 -12.99
CA SER A 15 -1.94 -6.37 -13.66
C SER A 15 -3.34 -6.47 -13.04
N PRO A 16 -4.33 -7.08 -13.73
CA PRO A 16 -5.65 -7.28 -13.13
C PRO A 16 -5.60 -8.00 -11.78
N GLY A 17 -4.73 -9.00 -11.65
CA GLY A 17 -4.55 -9.74 -10.40
C GLY A 17 -3.94 -8.88 -9.30
N GLU A 18 -2.90 -8.12 -9.63
CA GLU A 18 -2.26 -7.20 -8.67
C GLU A 18 -3.25 -6.14 -8.20
N ARG A 19 -4.03 -5.58 -9.11
CA ARG A 19 -5.04 -4.58 -8.79
C ARG A 19 -6.13 -5.14 -7.87
N ALA A 20 -6.61 -6.35 -8.17
CA ALA A 20 -7.62 -7.01 -7.34
C ALA A 20 -7.07 -7.32 -5.95
N LEU A 21 -5.83 -7.80 -5.87
CA LEU A 21 -5.20 -8.10 -4.59
C LEU A 21 -5.01 -6.85 -3.76
N LEU A 22 -4.53 -5.77 -4.35
CA LEU A 22 -4.31 -4.50 -3.65
C LEU A 22 -5.62 -3.97 -3.05
N LYS A 23 -6.70 -3.98 -3.83
CA LYS A 23 -8.01 -3.51 -3.36
C LYS A 23 -8.54 -4.38 -2.23
N ARG A 24 -8.47 -5.69 -2.39
CA ARG A 24 -8.95 -6.62 -1.37
C ARG A 24 -8.14 -6.51 -0.08
N PHE A 25 -6.83 -6.38 -0.21
CA PHE A 25 -5.94 -6.17 0.92
C PHE A 25 -6.33 -4.92 1.72
N ALA A 26 -6.52 -3.80 1.02
CA ALA A 26 -6.92 -2.54 1.66
C ALA A 26 -8.29 -2.68 2.36
N ASP A 27 -9.26 -3.31 1.70
CA ASP A 27 -10.59 -3.51 2.27
C ASP A 27 -10.55 -4.41 3.51
N GLU A 28 -9.78 -5.48 3.48
CA GLU A 28 -9.65 -6.38 4.62
C GLU A 28 -8.90 -5.74 5.78
N LEU A 29 -7.87 -4.92 5.50
CA LEU A 29 -7.21 -4.14 6.54
C LEU A 29 -8.18 -3.17 7.19
N GLN A 30 -8.99 -2.48 6.41
CA GLN A 30 -9.98 -1.56 6.94
C GLN A 30 -10.99 -2.29 7.83
N ALA A 31 -11.44 -3.48 7.41
CA ALA A 31 -12.37 -4.28 8.19
C ALA A 31 -11.77 -4.75 9.52
N ARG A 32 -10.49 -5.10 9.53
CA ARG A 32 -9.81 -5.61 10.73
C ARG A 32 -9.36 -4.51 11.69
N LEU A 33 -8.88 -3.40 11.14
CA LEU A 33 -8.24 -2.35 11.94
C LEU A 33 -9.14 -1.14 12.22
N GLY A 34 -10.15 -0.91 11.39
CA GLY A 34 -11.03 0.25 11.55
C GLY A 34 -10.23 1.55 11.62
N SER A 35 -10.44 2.32 12.69
CA SER A 35 -9.76 3.60 12.89
C SER A 35 -8.25 3.47 13.15
N ASP A 36 -7.75 2.27 13.46
CA ASP A 36 -6.32 2.03 13.64
C ASP A 36 -5.58 1.94 12.32
N LEU A 37 -6.29 1.85 11.20
CA LEU A 37 -5.70 1.95 9.87
C LEU A 37 -5.72 3.42 9.45
N HIS A 38 -4.54 4.01 9.30
CA HIS A 38 -4.42 5.42 8.91
C HIS A 38 -4.30 5.62 7.41
N ALA A 39 -3.56 4.76 6.73
CA ALA A 39 -3.39 4.89 5.28
C ALA A 39 -2.90 3.58 4.66
N VAL A 40 -3.28 3.37 3.41
CA VAL A 40 -2.67 2.37 2.52
C VAL A 40 -2.35 3.13 1.23
N TRP A 41 -1.06 3.32 0.95
CA TRP A 41 -0.60 4.10 -0.20
C TRP A 41 0.23 3.26 -1.15
N LEU A 42 -0.18 3.24 -2.41
CA LEU A 42 0.66 2.74 -3.49
C LEU A 42 1.63 3.84 -3.88
N PHE A 43 2.91 3.51 -4.05
CA PHE A 43 3.92 4.49 -4.49
C PHE A 43 4.93 3.80 -5.42
N GLY A 44 5.95 4.56 -5.83
CA GLY A 44 6.99 4.02 -6.69
C GLY A 44 6.59 3.97 -8.17
N SER A 45 7.34 3.22 -8.96
CA SER A 45 7.19 3.20 -10.43
C SER A 45 5.81 2.73 -10.88
N ARG A 46 5.23 1.77 -10.20
CA ARG A 46 3.88 1.27 -10.54
C ARG A 46 2.82 2.35 -10.34
N ALA A 47 2.96 3.16 -9.27
CA ALA A 47 2.04 4.26 -9.01
C ALA A 47 2.15 5.35 -10.09
N ARG A 48 3.35 5.58 -10.61
CA ARG A 48 3.57 6.56 -11.68
C ARG A 48 3.09 6.09 -13.05
N GLY A 49 2.64 4.85 -13.17
CA GLY A 49 2.18 4.30 -14.44
C GLY A 49 3.31 3.88 -15.37
N GLU A 50 4.53 3.75 -14.86
CA GLU A 50 5.67 3.30 -15.66
C GLU A 50 5.51 1.83 -16.03
N PRO A 51 5.98 1.42 -17.22
CA PRO A 51 5.89 0.02 -17.61
C PRO A 51 6.59 -0.88 -16.58
N PRO A 52 5.99 -2.01 -16.20
CA PRO A 52 6.62 -2.92 -15.25
C PRO A 52 7.93 -3.47 -15.82
N MET A 53 8.98 -3.39 -15.02
CA MET A 53 10.26 -4.01 -15.33
C MET A 53 10.36 -5.33 -14.57
N GLU A 54 11.30 -6.20 -14.99
CA GLU A 54 11.45 -7.54 -14.43
C GLU A 54 11.50 -7.58 -12.89
N TYR A 55 12.11 -6.57 -12.27
CA TYR A 55 12.28 -6.52 -10.82
C TYR A 55 11.49 -5.40 -10.15
N SER A 56 10.49 -4.82 -10.85
CA SER A 56 9.71 -3.75 -10.24
C SER A 56 8.62 -4.34 -9.36
N ASP A 57 8.63 -3.96 -8.09
CA ASP A 57 7.64 -4.39 -7.11
C ASP A 57 6.43 -3.44 -7.07
N VAL A 58 5.34 -3.95 -6.53
CA VAL A 58 4.20 -3.13 -6.15
C VAL A 58 4.50 -2.60 -4.75
N ASP A 59 4.94 -1.34 -4.67
CA ASP A 59 5.37 -0.72 -3.41
C ASP A 59 4.18 -0.13 -2.67
N VAL A 60 3.96 -0.60 -1.44
CA VAL A 60 2.81 -0.16 -0.62
C VAL A 60 3.31 0.27 0.76
N LEU A 61 2.90 1.45 1.19
CA LEU A 61 3.11 1.92 2.55
C LEU A 61 1.80 1.82 3.33
N VAL A 62 1.83 1.09 4.44
CA VAL A 62 0.69 0.92 5.34
C VAL A 62 0.99 1.66 6.63
N LEU A 63 0.17 2.64 6.96
CA LEU A 63 0.30 3.40 8.21
C LEU A 63 -0.76 2.90 9.19
N VAL A 64 -0.30 2.39 10.31
CA VAL A 64 -1.15 1.78 11.34
C VAL A 64 -0.82 2.34 12.71
N GLU A 65 -1.77 2.21 13.64
CA GLU A 65 -1.56 2.62 15.03
C GLU A 65 -0.50 1.76 15.72
N ASP A 66 -0.54 0.46 15.48
CA ASP A 66 0.41 -0.51 16.06
C ASP A 66 1.30 -1.10 14.98
N ALA A 67 2.55 -0.64 14.90
CA ALA A 67 3.58 -1.18 14.00
C ALA A 67 4.57 -2.09 14.74
N SER A 68 4.17 -2.67 15.87
CA SER A 68 4.93 -3.68 16.56
C SER A 68 4.97 -4.98 15.76
N TRP A 69 5.70 -5.97 16.25
CA TRP A 69 5.72 -7.30 15.64
C TRP A 69 4.31 -7.84 15.39
N GLU A 70 3.42 -7.68 16.37
CA GLU A 70 2.04 -8.16 16.24
C GLU A 70 1.26 -7.42 15.18
N GLY A 71 1.38 -6.10 15.14
CA GLY A 71 0.72 -5.28 14.12
C GLY A 71 1.24 -5.59 12.71
N LYS A 72 2.55 -5.75 12.57
CA LYS A 72 3.14 -6.11 11.27
C LYS A 72 2.71 -7.50 10.82
N THR A 73 2.66 -8.45 11.75
CA THR A 73 2.21 -9.82 11.46
C THR A 73 0.77 -9.81 10.96
N LEU A 74 -0.11 -9.05 11.59
CA LEU A 74 -1.49 -8.93 11.17
C LEU A 74 -1.59 -8.39 9.72
N VAL A 75 -0.80 -7.39 9.39
CA VAL A 75 -0.80 -6.82 8.04
C VAL A 75 -0.35 -7.86 7.02
N HIS A 76 0.74 -8.57 7.28
CA HIS A 76 1.23 -9.61 6.36
C HIS A 76 0.25 -10.79 6.24
N GLU A 77 -0.36 -11.21 7.33
CA GLU A 77 -1.39 -12.26 7.30
C GLU A 77 -2.60 -11.83 6.47
N THR A 78 -2.96 -10.56 6.56
CA THR A 78 -4.08 -10.02 5.78
C THR A 78 -3.78 -10.07 4.29
N LEU A 79 -2.56 -9.73 3.89
CA LEU A 79 -2.17 -9.84 2.48
C LEU A 79 -2.21 -11.28 2.01
N GLY A 80 -1.65 -12.21 2.78
CA GLY A 80 -1.65 -13.63 2.46
C GLY A 80 -3.06 -14.19 2.35
N GLY A 81 -3.94 -13.82 3.27
CA GLY A 81 -5.34 -14.25 3.25
C GLY A 81 -6.10 -13.71 2.05
N ALA A 82 -5.88 -12.45 1.71
CA ALA A 82 -6.50 -11.83 0.53
C ALA A 82 -6.04 -12.53 -0.76
N ALA A 83 -4.75 -12.81 -0.86
CA ALA A 83 -4.20 -13.50 -2.02
C ALA A 83 -4.75 -14.92 -2.15
N SER A 84 -4.84 -15.65 -1.05
CA SER A 84 -5.42 -17.00 -1.04
C SER A 84 -6.88 -16.98 -1.48
N ALA A 85 -7.66 -16.02 -1.00
CA ALA A 85 -9.06 -15.91 -1.35
C ALA A 85 -9.27 -15.63 -2.85
N LEU A 86 -8.30 -14.98 -3.49
CA LEU A 86 -8.34 -14.70 -4.92
C LEU A 86 -7.67 -15.77 -5.77
N GLY A 87 -7.12 -16.82 -5.15
CA GLY A 87 -6.36 -17.84 -5.88
C GLY A 87 -5.07 -17.29 -6.46
N ALA A 88 -4.48 -16.28 -5.83
CA ALA A 88 -3.34 -15.53 -6.35
C ALA A 88 -2.19 -15.44 -5.33
N ALA A 89 -1.96 -16.52 -4.58
CA ALA A 89 -0.95 -16.53 -3.52
C ALA A 89 0.46 -16.20 -4.04
N ASP A 90 0.76 -16.56 -5.28
CA ASP A 90 2.05 -16.25 -5.91
C ASP A 90 2.28 -14.75 -6.13
N LEU A 91 1.23 -13.95 -6.22
CA LEU A 91 1.37 -12.51 -6.41
C LEU A 91 1.93 -11.78 -5.19
N THR A 92 1.89 -12.41 -4.00
CA THR A 92 2.46 -11.79 -2.79
C THR A 92 3.94 -11.49 -2.95
N TRP A 93 4.65 -12.26 -3.78
CA TRP A 93 6.08 -12.05 -4.03
C TRP A 93 6.38 -10.75 -4.78
N SER A 94 5.41 -10.21 -5.50
CA SER A 94 5.60 -8.94 -6.22
C SER A 94 5.21 -7.72 -5.39
N PHE A 95 4.73 -7.91 -4.17
CA PHE A 95 4.36 -6.81 -3.27
C PHE A 95 5.46 -6.54 -2.26
N SER A 96 5.85 -5.27 -2.15
CA SER A 96 6.78 -4.79 -1.14
C SER A 96 6.00 -3.94 -0.15
N ILE A 97 5.76 -4.47 1.03
CA ILE A 97 4.90 -3.83 2.04
C ILE A 97 5.77 -3.19 3.12
N HIS A 98 5.63 -1.88 3.27
CA HIS A 98 6.29 -1.09 4.31
C HIS A 98 5.25 -0.73 5.36
N ILE A 99 5.51 -1.04 6.62
CA ILE A 99 4.53 -0.86 7.71
C ILE A 99 5.13 0.07 8.77
N ASN A 100 4.46 1.18 9.02
CA ASN A 100 4.93 2.16 9.99
C ASN A 100 3.75 2.91 10.63
N THR A 101 4.05 3.81 11.55
CA THR A 101 3.04 4.63 12.23
C THR A 101 2.99 6.03 11.63
N PRO A 102 1.89 6.78 11.86
CA PRO A 102 1.85 8.20 11.48
C PRO A 102 2.95 9.02 12.15
N ALA A 103 3.33 8.69 13.38
CA ALA A 103 4.41 9.37 14.08
C ALA A 103 5.75 9.16 13.36
N TRP A 104 6.01 7.96 12.88
CA TRP A 104 7.20 7.66 12.08
C TRP A 104 7.22 8.51 10.80
N LEU A 105 6.07 8.63 10.14
CA LEU A 105 5.94 9.43 8.92
C LEU A 105 6.27 10.90 9.18
N ALA A 106 5.70 11.47 10.26
CA ALA A 106 5.95 12.85 10.65
C ALA A 106 7.44 13.08 10.92
N GLN A 107 8.09 12.15 11.63
CA GLN A 107 9.52 12.24 11.92
C GLN A 107 10.35 12.20 10.62
N ARG A 108 9.99 11.34 9.66
CA ARG A 108 10.71 11.25 8.39
C ARG A 108 10.57 12.52 7.56
N ARG A 109 9.42 13.17 7.62
CA ARG A 109 9.22 14.44 6.94
C ARG A 109 10.06 15.56 7.55
N GLU A 110 10.21 15.56 8.89
CA GLU A 110 11.06 16.52 9.57
C GLU A 110 12.52 16.44 9.13
N ILE A 111 13.04 15.23 8.95
CA ILE A 111 14.43 15.02 8.53
C ILE A 111 14.58 14.98 7.00
N GLU A 112 13.53 15.32 6.28
CA GLU A 112 13.55 15.36 4.80
C GLU A 112 14.10 14.08 4.15
N SER A 113 13.62 12.93 4.62
CA SER A 113 14.03 11.62 4.10
C SER A 113 13.74 11.50 2.61
N PHE A 114 14.71 11.02 1.82
CA PHE A 114 14.51 10.75 0.39
C PHE A 114 13.39 9.75 0.15
N PHE A 115 13.27 8.73 1.00
CA PHE A 115 12.21 7.73 0.89
C PHE A 115 10.84 8.38 1.00
N ILE A 116 10.63 9.26 1.99
CA ILE A 116 9.34 9.91 2.19
C ILE A 116 9.07 10.94 1.10
N ALA A 117 10.07 11.63 0.60
CA ALA A 117 9.91 12.53 -0.54
C ALA A 117 9.39 11.77 -1.76
N GLU A 118 9.90 10.57 -2.02
CA GLU A 118 9.45 9.72 -3.09
C GLU A 118 7.99 9.27 -2.87
N VAL A 119 7.67 8.81 -1.67
CA VAL A 119 6.30 8.41 -1.31
C VAL A 119 5.33 9.57 -1.50
N ASP A 120 5.66 10.74 -0.95
CA ASP A 120 4.78 11.92 -1.04
C ASP A 120 4.56 12.37 -2.48
N ARG A 121 5.56 12.22 -3.33
CA ARG A 121 5.45 12.56 -4.75
C ARG A 121 4.53 11.58 -5.49
N ASP A 122 4.67 10.29 -5.22
CA ASP A 122 4.09 9.22 -6.04
C ASP A 122 2.81 8.62 -5.47
N ARG A 123 2.50 8.84 -4.21
CA ARG A 123 1.46 8.09 -3.50
C ARG A 123 0.07 8.20 -4.12
N ILE A 124 -0.61 7.05 -4.09
CA ILE A 124 -2.02 6.93 -4.43
C ILE A 124 -2.71 6.29 -3.24
N ALA A 125 -3.71 6.96 -2.68
CA ALA A 125 -4.47 6.43 -1.55
C ALA A 125 -5.33 5.27 -2.01
N VAL A 126 -5.20 4.12 -1.36
CA VAL A 126 -5.95 2.91 -1.66
C VAL A 126 -6.88 2.55 -0.50
N GLY A 127 -6.54 2.96 0.71
CA GLY A 127 -7.35 2.71 1.89
C GLY A 127 -6.93 3.58 3.06
N GLY A 128 -7.66 3.44 4.19
CA GLY A 128 -7.45 4.26 5.37
C GLY A 128 -8.11 5.62 5.24
N SER A 129 -7.81 6.51 6.19
CA SER A 129 -8.36 7.87 6.25
C SER A 129 -7.42 8.93 5.67
N GLY A 130 -6.25 8.53 5.31
CA GLY A 130 -5.23 9.40 4.71
C GLY A 130 -4.95 9.08 3.25
#